data_6af6d05ef9deb8f69be97d12ce09660c
#
_entry.id   6af6d05ef9deb8f69be97d12ce09660c
#
_cell.length_a   1.000
_cell.length_b   1.000
_cell.length_c   1.000
_cell.angle_alpha   90.00
_cell.angle_beta   90.00
_cell.angle_gamma   90.00
#
_symmetry.space_group_name_H-M   'P 1'
#
loop_
_entity.id
_entity.type
_entity.pdbx_description
1 polymer ?
#
loop_
_entity_poly.entity_id
_entity_poly.type
_entity_poly.pdbx_seq_one_letter_code
_entity_poly.pdbx_strand_id
1 'polypeptide(L)'
;MRNIWISATAAGALALGLAGCNDPQDTATAQKSYGASPTLPAPQKSWVPTVNIAMASSWPSGAKPSAAAGMTVNAFASELDHPRTVYVLPNGDVLVAESNAPPKPEDEKGIKGFVFKQVQSWAGAGVPSANRITLLRDSDGDGVADVRSVFIEGLHSPFGMVLVGDEFFVADTDAIMKFPYHAGDTRISAPGVKLADLPAGPINHHWTKDLTASPDGNKLYATVGSNSNVAENGIEAEKDRAGVLEVDRASGQWRVFASGLRNPNGPSFQPQSGALWVTVNERDELGNDLVPDYMTSVKDGAFYGWPYSYYGQHVDDRVSPQRPELVAKAIAPDYALGAHTASLGLTFNTSALFPQDMAGGAFIGQHGSWNRKPRAGYKVIFVPFADGKPSGPPRDILTGFLDDKGDARGRPVGVRIDKQGALLVADDVGNTIWRVTPDAHAAAR
;
A
#
# COMPACT_ATOMS: atom_id res chain seq x y z
N MET A 1 50.63 -28.14 44.32
CA MET A 1 49.30 -28.59 44.74
C MET A 1 48.47 -27.38 45.18
N ARG A 2 47.67 -26.81 44.31
CA ARG A 2 46.62 -25.81 44.64
C ARG A 2 45.52 -25.99 43.61
N ASN A 3 44.40 -26.55 44.07
CA ASN A 3 43.18 -26.74 43.27
C ASN A 3 42.51 -25.39 43.02
N ILE A 4 42.24 -25.08 41.76
CA ILE A 4 41.40 -23.96 41.35
C ILE A 4 40.05 -24.53 40.91
N TRP A 5 39.02 -24.20 41.68
CA TRP A 5 37.63 -24.49 41.35
C TRP A 5 37.13 -23.44 40.35
N ILE A 6 36.64 -23.88 39.19
CA ILE A 6 35.92 -23.04 38.25
C ILE A 6 34.44 -23.24 38.51
N SER A 7 33.79 -22.19 39.00
CA SER A 7 32.34 -22.15 39.16
C SER A 7 31.66 -21.86 37.83
N ALA A 8 30.89 -22.81 37.32
CA ALA A 8 30.01 -22.63 36.22
C ALA A 8 28.72 -21.94 36.68
N THR A 9 28.49 -20.69 36.24
CA THR A 9 27.22 -19.99 36.40
C THR A 9 26.27 -20.41 35.29
N ALA A 10 25.21 -21.10 35.67
CA ALA A 10 24.10 -21.44 34.79
C ALA A 10 23.28 -20.19 34.47
N ALA A 11 23.22 -19.83 33.18
CA ALA A 11 22.27 -18.86 32.68
C ALA A 11 20.89 -19.51 32.54
N GLY A 12 19.99 -19.19 33.46
CA GLY A 12 18.60 -19.60 33.40
C GLY A 12 17.86 -18.87 32.33
N ALA A 13 17.42 -19.59 31.31
CA ALA A 13 16.48 -19.07 30.32
C ALA A 13 15.08 -18.97 30.92
N LEU A 14 14.61 -17.76 31.14
CA LEU A 14 13.23 -17.48 31.56
C LEU A 14 12.32 -17.58 30.31
N ALA A 15 11.75 -18.75 30.08
CA ALA A 15 10.67 -18.94 29.11
C ALA A 15 9.35 -18.45 29.74
N LEU A 16 8.97 -17.21 29.49
CA LEU A 16 7.63 -16.71 29.77
C LEU A 16 6.68 -17.23 28.69
N GLY A 17 5.98 -18.31 28.99
CA GLY A 17 4.82 -18.76 28.23
C GLY A 17 3.68 -17.76 28.37
N LEU A 18 3.42 -16.99 27.32
CA LEU A 18 2.21 -16.18 27.19
C LEU A 18 1.14 -17.04 26.49
N ALA A 19 0.27 -17.66 27.30
CA ALA A 19 -1.00 -18.17 26.83
C ALA A 19 -1.84 -16.97 26.36
N GLY A 20 -2.03 -16.83 25.06
CA GLY A 20 -2.92 -15.82 24.48
C GLY A 20 -4.37 -16.23 24.73
N CYS A 21 -5.03 -15.61 25.69
CA CYS A 21 -6.48 -15.57 25.72
C CYS A 21 -6.94 -14.63 24.62
N ASN A 22 -7.67 -15.13 23.63
CA ASN A 22 -8.45 -14.30 22.70
C ASN A 22 -9.55 -13.60 23.52
N ASP A 23 -9.36 -12.31 23.81
CA ASP A 23 -10.34 -11.52 24.51
C ASP A 23 -11.42 -11.07 23.51
N PRO A 24 -12.73 -11.34 23.75
CA PRO A 24 -13.82 -10.88 22.89
C PRO A 24 -13.91 -9.35 22.71
N GLN A 25 -13.27 -8.59 23.59
CA GLN A 25 -13.17 -7.13 23.48
C GLN A 25 -12.38 -6.67 22.25
N ASP A 26 -11.41 -7.46 21.76
CA ASP A 26 -10.56 -7.06 20.64
C ASP A 26 -11.31 -6.98 19.30
N THR A 27 -12.30 -7.84 19.06
CA THR A 27 -13.09 -7.82 17.82
C THR A 27 -14.07 -6.63 17.76
N ALA A 28 -14.67 -6.28 18.90
CA ALA A 28 -15.59 -5.14 18.97
C ALA A 28 -14.86 -3.80 18.83
N THR A 29 -13.64 -3.69 19.33
CA THR A 29 -12.79 -2.48 19.18
C THR A 29 -12.26 -2.36 17.77
N ALA A 30 -11.88 -3.47 17.13
CA ALA A 30 -11.46 -3.47 15.73
C ALA A 30 -12.55 -2.99 14.78
N GLN A 31 -13.81 -3.38 14.98
CA GLN A 31 -14.95 -2.90 14.17
C GLN A 31 -15.22 -1.40 14.33
N LYS A 32 -14.89 -0.80 15.48
CA LYS A 32 -15.10 0.65 15.74
C LYS A 32 -14.06 1.54 15.03
N SER A 33 -12.96 0.97 14.56
CA SER A 33 -11.89 1.69 13.85
C SER A 33 -12.09 1.75 12.32
N TYR A 34 -13.25 1.32 11.82
CA TYR A 34 -13.63 1.39 10.41
C TYR A 34 -14.82 2.33 10.21
N GLY A 35 -14.92 2.88 9.01
CA GLY A 35 -16.10 3.64 8.58
C GLY A 35 -15.89 5.14 8.53
N ALA A 36 -16.97 5.87 8.18
CA ALA A 36 -16.96 7.32 8.04
C ALA A 36 -16.90 8.08 9.39
N SER A 37 -17.22 7.43 10.49
CA SER A 37 -17.21 8.02 11.83
C SER A 37 -16.60 7.04 12.84
N PRO A 38 -15.28 6.77 12.75
CA PRO A 38 -14.64 5.82 13.65
C PRO A 38 -14.57 6.37 15.08
N THR A 39 -14.61 5.48 16.06
CA THR A 39 -14.29 5.84 17.44
C THR A 39 -12.79 5.74 17.64
N LEU A 40 -12.12 6.86 17.89
CA LEU A 40 -10.68 6.89 18.16
C LEU A 40 -10.43 6.66 19.65
N PRO A 41 -9.65 5.64 20.05
CA PRO A 41 -9.25 5.46 21.43
C PRO A 41 -8.25 6.52 21.88
N ALA A 42 -8.03 6.66 23.17
CA ALA A 42 -6.99 7.53 23.70
C ALA A 42 -5.59 6.99 23.29
N PRO A 43 -4.62 7.87 22.98
CA PRO A 43 -3.27 7.48 22.65
C PRO A 43 -2.60 6.70 23.77
N GLN A 44 -2.00 5.55 23.44
CA GLN A 44 -1.22 4.74 24.35
C GLN A 44 0.27 4.97 24.06
N LYS A 45 0.94 5.74 24.94
CA LYS A 45 2.37 5.98 24.82
C LYS A 45 3.13 4.85 25.48
N SER A 46 3.75 3.99 24.70
CA SER A 46 4.64 2.92 25.20
C SER A 46 6.10 3.30 24.96
N TRP A 47 6.96 3.05 25.96
CA TRP A 47 8.42 3.16 25.82
C TRP A 47 9.00 2.07 24.89
N VAL A 48 8.27 0.96 24.75
CA VAL A 48 8.65 -0.14 23.87
C VAL A 48 7.56 -0.29 22.80
N PRO A 49 7.87 -0.04 21.53
CA PRO A 49 6.92 -0.23 20.44
C PRO A 49 6.45 -1.69 20.39
N THR A 50 5.17 -1.91 20.10
CA THR A 50 4.68 -3.25 19.77
C THR A 50 5.35 -3.69 18.48
N VAL A 51 5.98 -4.86 18.47
CA VAL A 51 6.51 -5.51 17.28
C VAL A 51 5.85 -6.88 17.15
N ASN A 52 5.14 -7.12 16.05
CA ASN A 52 4.41 -8.36 15.78
C ASN A 52 4.40 -8.69 14.28
N ILE A 53 5.59 -8.97 13.76
CA ILE A 53 5.80 -9.19 12.34
C ILE A 53 5.31 -10.58 11.94
N ALA A 54 4.58 -10.68 10.84
CA ALA A 54 4.34 -11.94 10.16
C ALA A 54 5.55 -12.26 9.29
N MET A 55 6.19 -13.40 9.54
CA MET A 55 7.32 -13.85 8.73
C MET A 55 6.83 -14.29 7.34
N ALA A 56 7.61 -14.02 6.30
CA ALA A 56 7.28 -14.48 4.96
C ALA A 56 7.42 -16.01 4.89
N SER A 57 6.35 -16.71 4.52
CA SER A 57 6.30 -18.18 4.45
C SER A 57 6.02 -18.71 3.03
N SER A 58 5.60 -17.85 2.11
CA SER A 58 5.19 -18.18 0.74
C SER A 58 3.96 -19.11 0.67
N TRP A 59 3.32 -19.16 -0.50
CA TRP A 59 2.20 -20.06 -0.74
C TRP A 59 2.70 -21.49 -0.97
N PRO A 60 2.13 -22.51 -0.28
CA PRO A 60 2.33 -23.90 -0.66
C PRO A 60 1.86 -24.14 -2.11
N SER A 61 2.46 -25.13 -2.78
CA SER A 61 2.06 -25.49 -4.15
C SER A 61 0.55 -25.72 -4.25
N GLY A 62 -0.10 -25.02 -5.20
CA GLY A 62 -1.55 -25.10 -5.44
C GLY A 62 -2.42 -24.38 -4.40
N ALA A 63 -1.83 -23.81 -3.33
CA ALA A 63 -2.58 -23.01 -2.37
C ALA A 63 -2.88 -21.62 -2.93
N LYS A 64 -4.01 -21.06 -2.49
CA LYS A 64 -4.49 -19.74 -2.92
C LYS A 64 -5.25 -19.04 -1.78
N PRO A 65 -5.41 -17.70 -1.84
CA PRO A 65 -6.25 -16.99 -0.90
C PRO A 65 -7.71 -17.50 -0.93
N SER A 66 -8.45 -17.23 0.13
CA SER A 66 -9.87 -17.51 0.20
C SER A 66 -10.66 -16.33 -0.35
N ALA A 67 -11.44 -16.54 -1.40
CA ALA A 67 -12.37 -15.55 -1.94
C ALA A 67 -13.65 -15.47 -1.11
N ALA A 68 -14.30 -14.31 -1.13
CA ALA A 68 -15.63 -14.13 -0.55
C ALA A 68 -16.65 -15.08 -1.20
N ALA A 69 -17.74 -15.35 -0.47
CA ALA A 69 -18.85 -16.18 -1.00
C ALA A 69 -19.40 -15.59 -2.32
N GLY A 70 -19.59 -16.43 -3.32
CA GLY A 70 -20.00 -16.02 -4.66
C GLY A 70 -18.87 -15.46 -5.52
N MET A 71 -17.62 -15.67 -5.12
CA MET A 71 -16.42 -15.27 -5.87
C MET A 71 -15.41 -16.41 -5.96
N THR A 72 -14.66 -16.41 -7.04
CA THR A 72 -13.56 -17.33 -7.32
C THR A 72 -12.25 -16.56 -7.43
N VAL A 73 -11.14 -17.17 -6.98
CA VAL A 73 -9.79 -16.64 -7.14
C VAL A 73 -8.88 -17.65 -7.83
N ASN A 74 -8.09 -17.19 -8.79
CA ASN A 74 -7.05 -17.96 -9.46
C ASN A 74 -5.75 -17.14 -9.52
N ALA A 75 -4.61 -17.82 -9.68
CA ALA A 75 -3.37 -17.15 -10.02
C ALA A 75 -3.44 -16.71 -11.49
N PHE A 76 -3.35 -15.41 -11.75
CA PHE A 76 -3.19 -14.86 -13.10
C PHE A 76 -1.76 -15.06 -13.61
N ALA A 77 -0.77 -14.82 -12.73
CA ALA A 77 0.64 -15.09 -12.98
C ALA A 77 1.36 -15.33 -11.65
N SER A 78 2.28 -16.27 -11.63
CA SER A 78 3.12 -16.61 -10.47
C SER A 78 4.61 -16.45 -10.80
N GLU A 79 5.48 -16.64 -9.80
CA GLU A 79 6.94 -16.55 -9.98
C GLU A 79 7.40 -15.18 -10.50
N LEU A 80 6.79 -14.12 -9.99
CA LEU A 80 7.23 -12.75 -10.18
C LEU A 80 8.24 -12.36 -9.08
N ASP A 81 8.97 -11.27 -9.30
CA ASP A 81 9.93 -10.76 -8.33
C ASP A 81 9.34 -9.59 -7.55
N HIS A 82 8.64 -9.86 -6.44
CA HIS A 82 8.07 -8.85 -5.56
C HIS A 82 7.15 -7.86 -6.28
N PRO A 83 6.03 -8.35 -6.88
CA PRO A 83 5.09 -7.52 -7.64
C PRO A 83 4.38 -6.51 -6.73
N ARG A 84 4.42 -5.22 -7.08
CA ARG A 84 3.88 -4.14 -6.23
C ARG A 84 2.60 -3.53 -6.79
N THR A 85 2.66 -2.99 -7.99
CA THR A 85 1.50 -2.35 -8.63
C THR A 85 1.17 -3.01 -9.94
N VAL A 86 -0.08 -2.87 -10.33
CA VAL A 86 -0.64 -3.41 -11.57
C VAL A 86 -1.24 -2.26 -12.38
N TYR A 87 -0.97 -2.23 -13.67
CA TYR A 87 -1.60 -1.35 -14.64
C TYR A 87 -2.15 -2.17 -15.81
N VAL A 88 -3.35 -1.86 -16.27
CA VAL A 88 -3.98 -2.57 -17.39
C VAL A 88 -3.98 -1.66 -18.62
N LEU A 89 -3.31 -2.08 -19.67
CA LEU A 89 -3.28 -1.38 -20.95
C LEU A 89 -4.62 -1.49 -21.68
N PRO A 90 -4.94 -0.55 -22.59
CA PRO A 90 -6.22 -0.56 -23.33
C PRO A 90 -6.47 -1.83 -24.15
N ASN A 91 -5.41 -2.53 -24.59
CA ASN A 91 -5.52 -3.81 -25.29
C ASN A 91 -5.81 -5.00 -24.34
N GLY A 92 -5.68 -4.81 -23.02
CA GLY A 92 -5.91 -5.82 -22.00
C GLY A 92 -4.63 -6.42 -21.40
N ASP A 93 -3.46 -6.08 -21.93
CA ASP A 93 -2.19 -6.49 -21.34
C ASP A 93 -2.06 -5.91 -19.92
N VAL A 94 -1.48 -6.69 -19.04
CA VAL A 94 -1.28 -6.34 -17.63
C VAL A 94 0.18 -6.04 -17.40
N LEU A 95 0.47 -4.83 -16.96
CA LEU A 95 1.82 -4.42 -16.57
C LEU A 95 1.97 -4.54 -15.05
N VAL A 96 3.09 -5.08 -14.61
CA VAL A 96 3.41 -5.29 -13.20
C VAL A 96 4.73 -4.62 -12.87
N ALA A 97 4.74 -3.69 -11.92
CA ALA A 97 5.98 -3.17 -11.36
C ALA A 97 6.55 -4.19 -10.37
N GLU A 98 7.70 -4.76 -10.72
CA GLU A 98 8.47 -5.66 -9.86
C GLU A 98 9.59 -4.85 -9.21
N SER A 99 9.39 -4.48 -7.94
CA SER A 99 10.26 -3.52 -7.26
C SER A 99 10.24 -3.67 -5.74
N ASN A 100 11.31 -3.17 -5.12
CA ASN A 100 11.42 -3.04 -3.68
C ASN A 100 12.14 -1.73 -3.33
N ALA A 101 12.25 -1.42 -2.03
CA ALA A 101 12.92 -0.23 -1.54
C ALA A 101 14.35 -0.12 -2.10
N PRO A 102 14.76 1.06 -2.57
CA PRO A 102 16.15 1.28 -2.95
C PRO A 102 17.07 1.17 -1.74
N PRO A 103 18.35 0.85 -1.93
CA PRO A 103 19.34 0.94 -0.86
C PRO A 103 19.34 2.34 -0.25
N LYS A 104 19.29 2.41 1.07
CA LYS A 104 19.32 3.68 1.82
C LYS A 104 20.39 3.67 2.90
N PRO A 105 20.89 4.85 3.32
CA PRO A 105 21.76 4.95 4.46
C PRO A 105 21.12 4.38 5.72
N GLU A 106 21.92 3.85 6.62
CA GLU A 106 21.41 3.41 7.93
C GLU A 106 21.01 4.64 8.74
N ASP A 107 19.73 4.81 8.93
CA ASP A 107 19.16 5.84 9.81
C ASP A 107 19.16 5.39 11.27
N GLU A 108 19.07 4.09 11.52
CA GLU A 108 19.26 3.49 12.85
C GLU A 108 20.61 2.77 12.93
N LYS A 109 21.49 3.23 13.84
CA LYS A 109 22.82 2.64 14.07
C LYS A 109 22.81 1.69 15.27
N GLY A 110 23.79 0.78 15.32
CA GLY A 110 24.00 -0.14 16.42
C GLY A 110 23.04 -1.32 16.46
N ILE A 111 22.76 -1.85 17.65
CA ILE A 111 21.95 -3.06 17.86
C ILE A 111 20.53 -2.90 17.33
N LYS A 112 19.93 -1.71 17.48
CA LYS A 112 18.57 -1.43 16.95
C LYS A 112 18.51 -1.56 15.43
N GLY A 113 19.46 -0.96 14.72
CA GLY A 113 19.52 -1.03 13.25
C GLY A 113 19.74 -2.45 12.73
N PHE A 114 20.59 -3.23 13.42
CA PHE A 114 20.80 -4.63 13.10
C PHE A 114 19.50 -5.46 13.28
N VAL A 115 18.80 -5.29 14.40
CA VAL A 115 17.54 -5.97 14.69
C VAL A 115 16.48 -5.57 13.65
N PHE A 116 16.39 -4.29 13.32
CA PHE A 116 15.40 -3.79 12.35
C PHE A 116 15.63 -4.34 10.94
N LYS A 117 16.88 -4.41 10.49
CA LYS A 117 17.23 -5.06 9.21
C LYS A 117 16.86 -6.54 9.18
N GLN A 118 17.17 -7.26 10.27
CA GLN A 118 16.82 -8.68 10.37
C GLN A 118 15.30 -8.88 10.32
N VAL A 119 14.57 -8.02 10.98
CA VAL A 119 13.11 -8.00 11.02
C VAL A 119 12.51 -7.72 9.64
N GLN A 120 13.03 -6.74 8.89
CA GLN A 120 12.61 -6.45 7.53
C GLN A 120 12.88 -7.63 6.58
N SER A 121 14.05 -8.27 6.72
CA SER A 121 14.38 -9.47 5.95
C SER A 121 13.38 -10.60 6.21
N TRP A 122 13.03 -10.86 7.46
CA TRP A 122 12.04 -11.88 7.82
C TRP A 122 10.62 -11.57 7.31
N ALA A 123 10.28 -10.29 7.21
CA ALA A 123 9.00 -9.86 6.66
C ALA A 123 8.87 -9.98 5.12
N GLY A 124 9.96 -10.39 4.44
CA GLY A 124 10.01 -10.45 2.98
C GLY A 124 10.39 -9.13 2.30
N ALA A 125 10.67 -8.06 3.08
CA ALA A 125 11.05 -6.75 2.54
C ALA A 125 12.56 -6.59 2.25
N GLY A 126 13.35 -7.63 2.52
CA GLY A 126 14.82 -7.60 2.34
C GLY A 126 15.31 -8.06 0.96
N VAL A 127 14.42 -8.34 0.01
CA VAL A 127 14.81 -8.74 -1.35
C VAL A 127 15.28 -7.53 -2.17
N PRO A 128 16.29 -7.66 -3.04
CA PRO A 128 16.68 -6.59 -3.96
C PRO A 128 15.51 -6.20 -4.88
N SER A 129 15.46 -4.92 -5.27
CA SER A 129 14.49 -4.46 -6.28
C SER A 129 14.85 -5.04 -7.65
N ALA A 130 13.87 -5.63 -8.34
CA ALA A 130 14.06 -6.11 -9.72
C ALA A 130 14.15 -4.95 -10.72
N ASN A 131 13.68 -3.74 -10.34
CA ASN A 131 13.83 -2.51 -11.12
C ASN A 131 13.29 -2.62 -12.55
N ARG A 132 12.16 -3.33 -12.71
CA ARG A 132 11.56 -3.55 -14.02
C ARG A 132 10.03 -3.49 -13.98
N ILE A 133 9.46 -3.34 -15.14
CA ILE A 133 8.04 -3.58 -15.41
C ILE A 133 7.93 -4.82 -16.28
N THR A 134 7.12 -5.78 -15.87
CA THR A 134 6.83 -7.01 -16.61
C THR A 134 5.45 -6.91 -17.25
N LEU A 135 5.35 -7.28 -18.53
CA LEU A 135 4.09 -7.44 -19.24
C LEU A 135 3.62 -8.88 -19.12
N LEU A 136 2.35 -9.02 -18.81
CA LEU A 136 1.60 -10.28 -18.78
C LEU A 136 0.42 -10.18 -19.75
N ARG A 137 0.22 -11.20 -20.58
CA ARG A 137 -0.92 -11.30 -21.50
C ARG A 137 -1.59 -12.65 -21.34
N ASP A 138 -2.90 -12.62 -21.25
CA ASP A 138 -3.80 -13.76 -21.38
C ASP A 138 -4.28 -13.77 -22.85
N SER A 139 -3.72 -14.67 -23.66
CA SER A 139 -3.97 -14.66 -25.12
C SER A 139 -5.20 -15.47 -25.50
N ASP A 140 -5.59 -16.46 -24.69
CA ASP A 140 -6.71 -17.37 -24.95
C ASP A 140 -7.95 -17.06 -24.11
N GLY A 141 -7.85 -16.13 -23.15
CA GLY A 141 -8.97 -15.62 -22.36
C GLY A 141 -9.39 -16.54 -21.21
N ASP A 142 -8.52 -17.45 -20.78
CA ASP A 142 -8.80 -18.40 -19.68
C ASP A 142 -8.61 -17.79 -18.28
N GLY A 143 -8.06 -16.57 -18.19
CA GLY A 143 -7.80 -15.85 -16.96
C GLY A 143 -6.44 -16.16 -16.34
N VAL A 144 -5.53 -16.77 -17.10
CA VAL A 144 -4.13 -17.02 -16.75
C VAL A 144 -3.24 -16.40 -17.83
N ALA A 145 -2.18 -15.73 -17.44
CA ALA A 145 -1.23 -15.15 -18.40
C ALA A 145 -0.34 -16.25 -19.00
N ASP A 146 -0.39 -16.42 -20.31
CA ASP A 146 0.42 -17.33 -21.09
C ASP A 146 1.63 -16.66 -21.78
N VAL A 147 1.64 -15.32 -21.87
CA VAL A 147 2.79 -14.54 -22.33
C VAL A 147 3.34 -13.69 -21.20
N ARG A 148 4.66 -13.76 -21.01
CA ARG A 148 5.42 -12.92 -20.08
C ARG A 148 6.62 -12.31 -20.80
N SER A 149 6.81 -11.01 -20.67
CA SER A 149 8.01 -10.33 -21.19
C SER A 149 8.44 -9.18 -20.27
N VAL A 150 9.74 -8.85 -20.28
CA VAL A 150 10.22 -7.64 -19.65
C VAL A 150 9.80 -6.46 -20.52
N PHE A 151 8.88 -5.63 -20.03
CA PHE A 151 8.34 -4.48 -20.75
C PHE A 151 9.29 -3.29 -20.72
N ILE A 152 9.80 -2.94 -19.52
CA ILE A 152 10.84 -1.92 -19.31
C ILE A 152 11.78 -2.42 -18.22
N GLU A 153 13.06 -2.22 -18.38
CA GLU A 153 14.11 -2.56 -17.41
C GLU A 153 15.01 -1.37 -17.09
N GLY A 154 15.84 -1.48 -16.05
CA GLY A 154 16.79 -0.43 -15.68
C GLY A 154 16.15 0.79 -15.01
N LEU A 155 14.99 0.61 -14.40
CA LEU A 155 14.28 1.61 -13.62
C LEU A 155 14.87 1.73 -12.20
N HIS A 156 14.41 2.73 -11.43
CA HIS A 156 14.87 2.96 -10.06
C HIS A 156 13.73 2.73 -9.07
N SER A 157 13.53 1.50 -8.63
CA SER A 157 12.41 1.12 -7.75
C SER A 157 11.06 1.65 -8.24
N PRO A 158 10.61 1.25 -9.45
CA PRO A 158 9.37 1.74 -10.06
C PRO A 158 8.15 1.34 -9.25
N PHE A 159 7.10 2.17 -9.25
CA PHE A 159 5.85 1.87 -8.57
C PHE A 159 4.63 2.26 -9.40
N GLY A 160 4.29 3.54 -9.49
CA GLY A 160 3.12 4.01 -10.23
C GLY A 160 3.34 4.00 -11.75
N MET A 161 2.29 3.68 -12.49
CA MET A 161 2.30 3.60 -13.95
C MET A 161 1.02 4.21 -14.53
N VAL A 162 1.14 4.97 -15.61
CA VAL A 162 -0.03 5.46 -16.36
C VAL A 162 0.30 5.70 -17.82
N LEU A 163 -0.64 5.35 -18.70
CA LEU A 163 -0.59 5.64 -20.13
C LEU A 163 -1.51 6.82 -20.46
N VAL A 164 -1.01 7.81 -21.18
CA VAL A 164 -1.81 8.93 -21.72
C VAL A 164 -1.47 9.09 -23.20
N GLY A 165 -2.42 8.73 -24.06
CA GLY A 165 -2.18 8.68 -25.50
C GLY A 165 -1.11 7.65 -25.85
N ASP A 166 -0.01 8.11 -26.45
CA ASP A 166 1.19 7.35 -26.85
C ASP A 166 2.38 7.58 -25.88
N GLU A 167 2.15 8.20 -24.74
CA GLU A 167 3.16 8.43 -23.71
C GLU A 167 2.89 7.55 -22.49
N PHE A 168 3.83 6.68 -22.17
CA PHE A 168 3.80 5.86 -20.97
C PHE A 168 4.66 6.46 -19.87
N PHE A 169 4.08 6.69 -18.71
CA PHE A 169 4.73 7.30 -17.55
C PHE A 169 4.93 6.27 -16.44
N VAL A 170 6.12 6.29 -15.86
CA VAL A 170 6.49 5.46 -14.71
C VAL A 170 7.00 6.37 -13.61
N ALA A 171 6.45 6.25 -12.41
CA ALA A 171 7.01 6.87 -11.23
C ALA A 171 8.07 5.95 -10.62
N ASP A 172 9.32 6.30 -10.79
CA ASP A 172 10.46 5.79 -10.03
C ASP A 172 10.45 6.42 -8.63
N THR A 173 11.29 5.93 -7.72
CA THR A 173 11.34 6.41 -6.35
C THR A 173 11.72 7.89 -6.22
N ASP A 174 12.33 8.49 -7.24
CA ASP A 174 12.89 9.84 -7.26
C ASP A 174 12.53 10.68 -8.49
N ALA A 175 11.81 10.11 -9.47
CA ALA A 175 11.47 10.81 -10.70
C ALA A 175 10.22 10.23 -11.37
N ILE A 176 9.57 11.03 -12.22
CA ILE A 176 8.64 10.52 -13.23
C ILE A 176 9.41 10.39 -14.54
N MET A 177 9.46 9.17 -15.06
CA MET A 177 10.05 8.83 -16.35
C MET A 177 8.95 8.71 -17.41
N LYS A 178 9.25 9.18 -18.62
CA LYS A 178 8.37 9.12 -19.77
C LYS A 178 8.99 8.27 -20.89
N PHE A 179 8.16 7.40 -21.48
CA PHE A 179 8.54 6.49 -22.56
C PHE A 179 7.56 6.61 -23.71
N PRO A 180 7.98 6.48 -24.98
CA PRO A 180 7.07 6.31 -26.09
C PRO A 180 6.40 4.93 -26.01
N TYR A 181 5.10 4.86 -26.32
CA TYR A 181 4.34 3.62 -26.34
C TYR A 181 3.57 3.48 -27.64
N HIS A 182 3.62 2.29 -28.26
CA HIS A 182 2.76 1.94 -29.38
C HIS A 182 1.84 0.79 -28.98
N ALA A 183 0.59 0.87 -29.40
CA ALA A 183 -0.39 -0.14 -29.06
C ALA A 183 0.04 -1.54 -29.52
N GLY A 184 0.10 -2.49 -28.59
CA GLY A 184 0.54 -3.86 -28.83
C GLY A 184 2.02 -4.12 -28.55
N ASP A 185 2.81 -3.09 -28.22
CA ASP A 185 4.19 -3.27 -27.80
C ASP A 185 4.25 -4.23 -26.59
N THR A 186 5.13 -5.22 -26.67
CA THR A 186 5.43 -6.14 -25.57
C THR A 186 6.73 -5.78 -24.84
N ARG A 187 7.45 -4.80 -25.37
CA ARG A 187 8.69 -4.24 -24.83
C ARG A 187 8.89 -2.82 -25.32
N ILE A 188 9.30 -1.92 -24.43
CA ILE A 188 9.81 -0.59 -24.77
C ILE A 188 11.33 -0.63 -24.63
N SER A 189 12.05 -0.49 -25.76
CA SER A 189 13.51 -0.43 -25.79
C SER A 189 14.07 0.98 -25.90
N ALA A 190 13.20 1.97 -26.21
CA ALA A 190 13.58 3.37 -26.23
C ALA A 190 13.98 3.84 -24.81
N PRO A 191 15.04 4.64 -24.69
CA PRO A 191 15.43 5.18 -23.39
C PRO A 191 14.32 6.09 -22.86
N GLY A 192 14.07 5.97 -21.53
CA GLY A 192 13.16 6.88 -20.85
C GLY A 192 13.71 8.30 -20.77
N VAL A 193 12.82 9.27 -20.86
CA VAL A 193 13.13 10.68 -20.64
C VAL A 193 12.57 11.10 -19.30
N LYS A 194 13.38 11.69 -18.44
CA LYS A 194 12.90 12.23 -17.16
C LYS A 194 11.97 13.41 -17.41
N LEU A 195 10.73 13.30 -16.96
CA LEU A 195 9.74 14.38 -17.02
C LEU A 195 9.89 15.32 -15.82
N ALA A 196 10.01 14.78 -14.61
CA ALA A 196 10.08 15.56 -13.38
C ALA A 196 10.88 14.82 -12.30
N ASP A 197 11.60 15.57 -11.47
CA ASP A 197 12.15 15.02 -10.23
C ASP A 197 11.05 14.95 -9.17
N LEU A 198 11.06 13.90 -8.35
CA LEU A 198 10.16 13.72 -7.21
C LEU A 198 10.92 13.80 -5.89
N PRO A 199 10.31 14.31 -4.81
CA PRO A 199 10.94 14.33 -3.50
C PRO A 199 11.37 12.92 -3.06
N ALA A 200 12.67 12.75 -2.91
CA ALA A 200 13.30 11.52 -2.46
C ALA A 200 14.27 11.87 -1.31
N GLY A 201 15.56 11.78 -1.53
CA GLY A 201 16.59 12.08 -0.56
C GLY A 201 17.18 10.84 0.07
N PRO A 202 18.21 10.99 0.92
CA PRO A 202 19.05 9.88 1.32
C PRO A 202 18.30 8.82 2.14
N ILE A 203 17.33 9.21 2.95
CA ILE A 203 16.59 8.27 3.80
C ILE A 203 15.40 7.68 3.06
N ASN A 204 14.47 8.51 2.57
CA ASN A 204 13.30 8.13 1.76
C ASN A 204 12.53 6.90 2.29
N HIS A 205 12.11 6.93 3.56
CA HIS A 205 11.43 5.80 4.21
C HIS A 205 10.24 5.30 3.43
N HIS A 206 9.31 6.21 3.07
CA HIS A 206 8.21 5.88 2.17
C HIS A 206 8.67 6.17 0.73
N TRP A 207 9.35 5.19 0.16
CA TRP A 207 10.01 5.29 -1.14
C TRP A 207 9.05 5.20 -2.32
N THR A 208 7.89 4.61 -2.15
CA THR A 208 6.89 4.43 -3.21
C THR A 208 6.38 5.77 -3.71
N LYS A 209 6.19 5.88 -5.02
CA LYS A 209 5.57 6.99 -5.71
C LYS A 209 4.50 6.42 -6.63
N ASP A 210 3.25 6.51 -6.22
CA ASP A 210 2.16 6.03 -7.08
C ASP A 210 1.65 7.14 -8.00
N LEU A 211 1.05 6.79 -9.13
CA LEU A 211 0.77 7.71 -10.23
C LEU A 211 -0.60 7.47 -10.86
N THR A 212 -1.32 8.55 -11.12
CA THR A 212 -2.51 8.54 -11.97
C THR A 212 -2.57 9.80 -12.83
N ALA A 213 -3.33 9.77 -13.92
CA ALA A 213 -3.57 10.93 -14.78
C ALA A 213 -4.94 11.55 -14.49
N SER A 214 -5.05 12.87 -14.70
CA SER A 214 -6.36 13.53 -14.75
C SER A 214 -7.23 12.94 -15.87
N PRO A 215 -8.56 12.99 -15.75
CA PRO A 215 -9.46 12.45 -16.79
C PRO A 215 -9.24 13.04 -18.19
N ASP A 216 -8.77 14.28 -18.28
CA ASP A 216 -8.43 14.97 -19.55
C ASP A 216 -6.99 14.68 -20.02
N GLY A 217 -6.21 13.95 -19.23
CA GLY A 217 -4.83 13.59 -19.53
C GLY A 217 -3.81 14.74 -19.45
N ASN A 218 -4.20 15.94 -19.01
CA ASN A 218 -3.30 17.09 -18.98
C ASN A 218 -2.39 17.14 -17.76
N LYS A 219 -2.79 16.49 -16.67
CA LYS A 219 -2.07 16.44 -15.40
C LYS A 219 -1.79 15.01 -14.99
N LEU A 220 -0.69 14.84 -14.25
CA LEU A 220 -0.38 13.62 -13.52
C LEU A 220 -0.46 13.94 -12.02
N TYR A 221 -0.95 13.00 -11.23
CA TYR A 221 -0.98 13.11 -9.78
C TYR A 221 -0.07 12.04 -9.18
N ALA A 222 1.00 12.48 -8.52
CA ALA A 222 1.98 11.61 -7.89
C ALA A 222 1.84 11.64 -6.36
N THR A 223 1.72 10.48 -5.73
CA THR A 223 1.75 10.39 -4.27
C THR A 223 3.18 10.38 -3.76
N VAL A 224 3.45 11.09 -2.68
CA VAL A 224 4.76 11.16 -2.04
C VAL A 224 4.59 10.97 -0.54
N GLY A 225 5.04 9.84 -0.02
CA GLY A 225 4.99 9.57 1.41
C GLY A 225 6.03 10.38 2.20
N SER A 226 5.82 10.47 3.52
CA SER A 226 6.74 11.14 4.44
C SER A 226 8.12 10.46 4.46
N ASN A 227 9.12 11.18 4.97
CA ASN A 227 10.46 10.65 5.18
C ASN A 227 10.62 9.93 6.53
N SER A 228 9.61 10.01 7.39
CA SER A 228 9.68 9.54 8.76
C SER A 228 8.29 9.17 9.31
N ASN A 229 8.23 8.67 10.53
CA ASN A 229 6.95 8.36 11.21
C ASN A 229 6.24 9.65 11.68
N VAL A 230 6.96 10.56 12.34
CA VAL A 230 6.42 11.80 12.94
C VAL A 230 7.38 12.98 12.82
N ALA A 231 8.06 13.11 11.69
CA ALA A 231 9.08 14.14 11.43
C ALA A 231 10.32 14.07 12.36
N GLU A 232 10.69 12.89 12.85
CA GLU A 232 11.85 12.67 13.71
C GLU A 232 13.19 13.00 13.03
N ASN A 233 13.22 13.03 11.70
CA ASN A 233 14.39 13.46 10.91
C ASN A 233 14.42 14.98 10.67
N GLY A 234 13.51 15.72 11.30
CA GLY A 234 13.34 17.17 11.15
C GLY A 234 12.32 17.56 10.06
N ILE A 235 11.64 18.68 10.28
CA ILE A 235 10.59 19.19 9.38
C ILE A 235 11.13 19.48 7.98
N GLU A 236 12.37 19.96 7.85
CA GLU A 236 12.97 20.23 6.55
C GLU A 236 13.17 18.98 5.69
N ALA A 237 13.35 17.80 6.31
CA ALA A 237 13.42 16.52 5.60
C ALA A 237 12.06 16.08 5.03
N GLU A 238 10.98 16.71 5.47
CA GLU A 238 9.61 16.46 5.02
C GLU A 238 9.11 17.47 3.97
N LYS A 239 9.99 18.39 3.53
CA LYS A 239 9.62 19.38 2.54
C LYS A 239 9.08 18.72 1.27
N ASP A 240 7.91 19.17 0.80
CA ASP A 240 7.21 18.68 -0.41
C ASP A 240 6.86 17.19 -0.36
N ARG A 241 6.82 16.59 0.82
CA ARG A 241 6.47 15.20 1.10
C ARG A 241 5.13 15.08 1.85
N ALA A 242 4.74 13.86 2.17
CA ALA A 242 3.48 13.57 2.87
C ALA A 242 2.27 14.19 2.17
N GLY A 243 2.15 13.96 0.85
CA GLY A 243 1.10 14.59 0.06
C GLY A 243 0.96 14.05 -1.35
N VAL A 244 0.18 14.77 -2.12
CA VAL A 244 -0.03 14.54 -3.55
C VAL A 244 0.52 15.73 -4.32
N LEU A 245 1.33 15.45 -5.32
CA LEU A 245 1.84 16.45 -6.26
C LEU A 245 1.00 16.42 -7.54
N GLU A 246 0.62 17.59 -8.03
CA GLU A 246 0.04 17.77 -9.36
C GLU A 246 1.16 18.20 -10.32
N VAL A 247 1.38 17.40 -11.35
CA VAL A 247 2.45 17.57 -12.32
C VAL A 247 1.84 17.93 -13.67
N ASP A 248 2.28 19.00 -14.29
CA ASP A 248 1.92 19.34 -15.66
C ASP A 248 2.58 18.34 -16.64
N ARG A 249 1.78 17.57 -17.35
CA ARG A 249 2.28 16.49 -18.23
C ARG A 249 3.18 16.99 -19.36
N ALA A 250 2.98 18.22 -19.85
CA ALA A 250 3.75 18.74 -20.96
C ALA A 250 5.12 19.28 -20.52
N SER A 251 5.16 20.00 -19.40
CA SER A 251 6.38 20.70 -18.91
C SER A 251 7.12 19.95 -17.80
N GLY A 252 6.47 19.03 -17.09
CA GLY A 252 7.02 18.37 -15.89
C GLY A 252 7.05 19.27 -14.65
N GLN A 253 6.58 20.53 -14.75
CA GLN A 253 6.47 21.39 -13.56
C GLN A 253 5.40 20.86 -12.62
N TRP A 254 5.67 20.90 -11.32
CA TRP A 254 4.72 20.41 -10.33
C TRP A 254 4.53 21.40 -9.16
N ARG A 255 3.42 21.22 -8.48
CA ARG A 255 3.07 21.88 -7.23
C ARG A 255 2.52 20.86 -6.22
N VAL A 256 2.56 21.20 -4.95
CA VAL A 256 1.85 20.44 -3.92
C VAL A 256 0.36 20.66 -4.13
N PHE A 257 -0.38 19.59 -4.49
CA PHE A 257 -1.82 19.60 -4.65
C PHE A 257 -2.52 19.51 -3.30
N ALA A 258 -2.06 18.57 -2.44
CA ALA A 258 -2.54 18.43 -1.07
C ALA A 258 -1.41 17.92 -0.17
N SER A 259 -1.45 18.27 1.11
CA SER A 259 -0.40 17.94 2.08
C SER A 259 -0.97 17.39 3.39
N GLY A 260 -0.09 16.87 4.26
CA GLY A 260 -0.49 16.30 5.54
C GLY A 260 -1.08 14.90 5.45
N LEU A 261 -0.88 14.21 4.32
CA LEU A 261 -1.20 12.82 4.05
C LEU A 261 0.07 12.00 4.31
N ARG A 262 0.24 11.43 5.50
CA ARG A 262 1.52 10.81 5.91
C ARG A 262 2.16 9.92 4.84
N ASN A 263 1.46 8.90 4.37
CA ASN A 263 1.93 8.02 3.29
C ASN A 263 0.76 7.66 2.35
N PRO A 264 0.42 8.54 1.40
CA PRO A 264 -0.65 8.31 0.45
C PRO A 264 -0.22 7.31 -0.63
N ASN A 265 -1.15 6.44 -1.04
CA ASN A 265 -0.99 5.43 -2.09
C ASN A 265 -2.31 5.24 -2.85
N GLY A 266 -2.30 4.48 -3.96
CA GLY A 266 -3.48 4.10 -4.71
C GLY A 266 -4.29 5.28 -5.27
N PRO A 267 -3.67 6.31 -5.88
CA PRO A 267 -4.42 7.45 -6.42
C PRO A 267 -5.37 6.98 -7.52
N SER A 268 -6.66 7.24 -7.32
CA SER A 268 -7.70 6.79 -8.25
C SER A 268 -8.85 7.79 -8.30
N PHE A 269 -9.35 8.08 -9.50
CA PHE A 269 -10.52 8.94 -9.68
C PHE A 269 -11.82 8.14 -9.48
N GLN A 270 -12.67 8.62 -8.58
CA GLN A 270 -13.99 8.04 -8.37
C GLN A 270 -14.87 8.32 -9.58
N PRO A 271 -15.47 7.29 -10.23
CA PRO A 271 -16.05 7.43 -11.56
C PRO A 271 -17.30 8.31 -11.63
N GLN A 272 -18.07 8.45 -10.56
CA GLN A 272 -19.29 9.25 -10.55
C GLN A 272 -19.02 10.70 -10.16
N SER A 273 -18.17 10.94 -9.16
CA SER A 273 -17.89 12.28 -8.65
C SER A 273 -16.73 12.98 -9.36
N GLY A 274 -15.86 12.21 -10.04
CA GLY A 274 -14.61 12.72 -10.60
C GLY A 274 -13.58 13.15 -9.56
N ALA A 275 -13.81 12.89 -8.27
CA ALA A 275 -12.88 13.23 -7.21
C ALA A 275 -11.67 12.28 -7.20
N LEU A 276 -10.48 12.82 -6.97
CA LEU A 276 -9.27 12.03 -6.72
C LEU A 276 -9.33 11.46 -5.31
N TRP A 277 -9.10 10.17 -5.15
CA TRP A 277 -9.02 9.46 -3.88
C TRP A 277 -7.66 8.81 -3.69
N VAL A 278 -7.26 8.68 -2.43
CA VAL A 278 -6.06 7.93 -2.02
C VAL A 278 -6.35 7.09 -0.78
N THR A 279 -5.58 6.03 -0.57
CA THR A 279 -5.40 5.42 0.75
C THR A 279 -4.23 6.09 1.46
N VAL A 280 -4.24 6.13 2.77
CA VAL A 280 -3.15 6.71 3.57
C VAL A 280 -2.80 5.78 4.72
N ASN A 281 -1.53 5.43 4.81
CA ASN A 281 -0.99 4.75 5.99
C ASN A 281 -0.58 5.79 7.02
N GLU A 282 -1.25 5.74 8.15
CA GLU A 282 -1.06 6.69 9.25
C GLU A 282 0.13 6.34 10.15
N ARG A 283 0.40 7.25 11.09
CA ARG A 283 1.52 7.15 12.00
C ARG A 283 1.39 6.00 13.00
N ASP A 284 2.54 5.45 13.36
CA ASP A 284 2.70 4.37 14.33
C ASP A 284 2.90 4.89 15.77
N GLU A 285 2.95 3.98 16.75
CA GLU A 285 3.35 4.21 18.14
C GLU A 285 2.39 5.06 18.98
N LEU A 286 1.08 4.97 18.70
CA LEU A 286 0.02 5.46 19.59
C LEU A 286 -0.86 4.33 20.16
N GLY A 287 -0.40 3.09 20.05
CA GLY A 287 -1.10 1.89 20.49
C GLY A 287 -1.63 1.04 19.35
N ASN A 288 -2.21 -0.12 19.68
CA ASN A 288 -2.68 -1.09 18.69
C ASN A 288 -3.84 -0.58 17.81
N ASP A 289 -4.69 0.29 18.34
CA ASP A 289 -5.95 0.70 17.71
C ASP A 289 -5.96 2.17 17.27
N LEU A 290 -4.79 2.85 17.28
CA LEU A 290 -4.60 4.23 16.87
C LEU A 290 -3.25 4.38 16.14
N VAL A 291 -3.16 5.06 15.01
CA VAL A 291 -4.20 5.79 14.25
C VAL A 291 -4.78 4.85 13.18
N PRO A 292 -6.07 4.88 12.86
CA PRO A 292 -6.56 4.12 11.74
C PRO A 292 -5.98 4.65 10.43
N ASP A 293 -5.52 3.75 9.57
CA ASP A 293 -5.32 4.03 8.16
C ASP A 293 -6.67 4.47 7.56
N TYR A 294 -6.65 5.21 6.48
CA TYR A 294 -7.88 5.72 5.90
C TYR A 294 -7.84 5.82 4.38
N MET A 295 -8.98 5.99 3.77
CA MET A 295 -9.11 6.52 2.42
C MET A 295 -9.82 7.86 2.45
N THR A 296 -9.45 8.77 1.55
CA THR A 296 -10.02 10.10 1.50
C THR A 296 -10.02 10.69 0.09
N SER A 297 -11.00 11.53 -0.18
CA SER A 297 -11.01 12.40 -1.35
C SER A 297 -9.97 13.52 -1.16
N VAL A 298 -9.10 13.71 -2.15
CA VAL A 298 -8.02 14.70 -2.09
C VAL A 298 -8.50 16.01 -2.71
N LYS A 299 -8.44 17.09 -1.92
CA LYS A 299 -8.89 18.43 -2.34
C LYS A 299 -7.69 19.35 -2.59
N ASP A 300 -7.77 20.14 -3.64
CA ASP A 300 -6.74 21.13 -3.96
C ASP A 300 -6.49 22.12 -2.82
N GLY A 301 -5.22 22.31 -2.45
CA GLY A 301 -4.79 23.18 -1.36
C GLY A 301 -5.10 22.67 0.05
N ALA A 302 -5.68 21.45 0.19
CA ALA A 302 -6.05 20.92 1.49
C ALA A 302 -4.86 20.42 2.31
N PHE A 303 -5.04 20.46 3.64
CA PHE A 303 -4.10 19.90 4.62
C PHE A 303 -4.82 18.86 5.49
N TYR A 304 -4.23 17.67 5.65
CA TYR A 304 -4.83 16.51 6.32
C TYR A 304 -4.22 16.21 7.70
N GLY A 305 -3.33 17.06 8.20
CA GLY A 305 -2.87 17.08 9.59
C GLY A 305 -1.43 16.67 9.82
N TRP A 306 -0.93 15.62 9.18
CA TRP A 306 0.44 15.16 9.42
C TRP A 306 1.49 16.24 9.09
N PRO A 307 2.54 16.46 9.89
CA PRO A 307 2.89 15.73 11.10
C PRO A 307 2.30 16.30 12.40
N TYR A 308 1.62 17.45 12.37
CA TYR A 308 1.20 18.20 13.56
C TYR A 308 -0.06 17.64 14.23
N SER A 309 -0.87 16.93 13.48
CA SER A 309 -2.06 16.25 13.96
C SER A 309 -2.31 14.98 13.15
N TYR A 310 -3.14 14.09 13.66
CA TYR A 310 -3.57 12.86 13.01
C TYR A 310 -5.09 12.82 12.94
N TYR A 311 -5.63 12.12 11.95
CA TYR A 311 -7.05 11.94 11.70
C TYR A 311 -7.86 13.25 11.88
N GLY A 312 -7.45 14.29 11.15
CA GLY A 312 -7.97 15.65 11.29
C GLY A 312 -7.21 16.44 12.36
N GLN A 313 -7.94 16.99 13.35
CA GLN A 313 -7.39 17.97 14.29
C GLN A 313 -6.91 17.37 15.63
N HIS A 314 -6.69 16.06 15.72
CA HIS A 314 -6.11 15.45 16.91
C HIS A 314 -4.62 15.75 16.98
N VAL A 315 -4.20 16.65 17.89
CA VAL A 315 -2.82 17.12 18.00
C VAL A 315 -1.85 15.97 18.28
N ASP A 316 -0.77 15.87 17.51
CA ASP A 316 0.36 15.00 17.83
C ASP A 316 1.39 15.80 18.64
N ASP A 317 1.46 15.57 19.94
CA ASP A 317 2.31 16.29 20.88
C ASP A 317 3.81 15.92 20.79
N ARG A 318 4.18 14.94 19.97
CA ARG A 318 5.58 14.57 19.72
C ARG A 318 6.28 15.50 18.73
N VAL A 319 5.52 16.24 17.93
CA VAL A 319 6.07 17.13 16.91
C VAL A 319 6.36 18.51 17.52
N SER A 320 7.55 19.02 17.31
CA SER A 320 7.97 20.34 17.81
C SER A 320 8.80 21.07 16.74
N PRO A 321 8.60 22.40 16.52
CA PRO A 321 7.53 23.21 17.12
C PRO A 321 6.15 22.88 16.59
N GLN A 322 5.13 23.07 17.41
CA GLN A 322 3.74 22.89 17.00
C GLN A 322 3.28 24.02 16.06
N ARG A 323 2.31 23.70 15.20
CA ARG A 323 1.70 24.62 14.24
C ARG A 323 0.18 24.64 14.39
N PRO A 324 -0.38 25.26 15.47
CA PRO A 324 -1.82 25.23 15.76
C PRO A 324 -2.67 25.82 14.63
N GLU A 325 -2.13 26.77 13.86
CA GLU A 325 -2.79 27.34 12.70
C GLU A 325 -2.95 26.35 11.53
N LEU A 326 -2.06 25.34 11.41
CA LEU A 326 -2.21 24.25 10.47
C LEU A 326 -3.17 23.18 11.01
N VAL A 327 -3.05 22.85 12.29
CA VAL A 327 -3.97 21.91 12.95
C VAL A 327 -5.43 22.36 12.80
N ALA A 328 -5.70 23.66 12.99
CA ALA A 328 -7.03 24.23 12.82
C ALA A 328 -7.61 24.11 11.40
N LYS A 329 -6.74 23.95 10.38
CA LYS A 329 -7.11 23.74 8.98
C LYS A 329 -7.18 22.28 8.57
N ALA A 330 -6.71 21.36 9.43
CA ALA A 330 -6.64 19.95 9.09
C ALA A 330 -8.03 19.36 8.84
N ILE A 331 -8.18 18.70 7.69
CA ILE A 331 -9.43 18.05 7.28
C ILE A 331 -9.42 16.62 7.83
N ALA A 332 -10.53 16.19 8.42
CA ALA A 332 -10.73 14.79 8.78
C ALA A 332 -10.89 13.93 7.52
N PRO A 333 -10.33 12.71 7.49
CA PRO A 333 -10.52 11.77 6.39
C PRO A 333 -11.96 11.34 6.20
N ASP A 334 -12.33 10.94 4.96
CA ASP A 334 -13.68 10.51 4.64
C ASP A 334 -14.04 9.13 5.23
N TYR A 335 -13.07 8.21 5.36
CA TYR A 335 -13.37 6.84 5.77
C TYR A 335 -12.15 6.11 6.37
N ALA A 336 -12.28 5.63 7.58
CA ALA A 336 -11.27 4.83 8.28
C ALA A 336 -11.23 3.38 7.77
N LEU A 337 -10.03 2.83 7.63
CA LEU A 337 -9.75 1.48 7.12
C LEU A 337 -9.20 0.52 8.20
N GLY A 338 -9.27 0.92 9.47
CA GLY A 338 -8.69 0.18 10.59
C GLY A 338 -7.23 0.55 10.88
N ALA A 339 -6.84 0.42 12.14
CA ALA A 339 -5.49 0.78 12.57
C ALA A 339 -4.44 -0.22 12.06
N HIS A 340 -3.34 0.32 11.52
CA HIS A 340 -2.15 -0.45 11.10
C HIS A 340 -2.42 -1.50 10.02
N THR A 341 -3.42 -1.31 9.16
CA THR A 341 -3.74 -2.27 8.10
C THR A 341 -2.78 -2.24 6.92
N ALA A 342 -1.97 -1.17 6.82
CA ALA A 342 -1.11 -0.87 5.69
C ALA A 342 -1.86 -0.93 4.36
N SER A 343 -2.93 -0.13 4.26
CA SER A 343 -3.76 -0.01 3.06
C SER A 343 -2.98 0.71 1.95
N LEU A 344 -2.66 0.02 0.84
CA LEU A 344 -1.79 0.52 -0.22
C LEU A 344 -2.55 0.75 -1.54
N GLY A 345 -2.98 -0.32 -2.22
CA GLY A 345 -3.69 -0.19 -3.49
C GLY A 345 -5.14 0.21 -3.31
N LEU A 346 -5.65 1.07 -4.21
CA LEU A 346 -7.05 1.42 -4.32
C LEU A 346 -7.47 1.43 -5.80
N THR A 347 -8.60 0.81 -6.11
CA THR A 347 -9.24 0.93 -7.41
C THR A 347 -10.76 0.96 -7.26
N PHE A 348 -11.44 1.79 -8.03
CA PHE A 348 -12.91 1.78 -8.05
C PHE A 348 -13.42 0.69 -8.99
N ASN A 349 -14.50 0.04 -8.58
CA ASN A 349 -15.18 -0.93 -9.43
C ASN A 349 -15.93 -0.22 -10.56
N THR A 350 -15.37 -0.28 -11.75
CA THR A 350 -15.98 0.20 -13.00
C THR A 350 -16.56 -0.93 -13.84
N SER A 351 -16.50 -2.16 -13.33
CA SER A 351 -16.90 -3.37 -14.04
C SER A 351 -18.38 -3.70 -13.80
N ALA A 352 -19.06 -4.13 -14.86
CA ALA A 352 -20.38 -4.74 -14.76
C ALA A 352 -20.34 -6.23 -14.38
N LEU A 353 -19.13 -6.82 -14.25
CA LEU A 353 -18.99 -8.24 -13.89
C LEU A 353 -19.39 -8.50 -12.43
N PHE A 354 -19.05 -7.56 -11.53
CA PHE A 354 -19.42 -7.67 -10.11
C PHE A 354 -20.89 -7.33 -9.85
N PRO A 355 -21.49 -7.83 -8.76
CA PRO A 355 -22.87 -7.51 -8.38
C PRO A 355 -23.15 -5.99 -8.35
N GLN A 356 -24.38 -5.61 -8.67
CA GLN A 356 -24.79 -4.19 -8.78
C GLN A 356 -24.55 -3.38 -7.49
N ASP A 357 -24.64 -4.01 -6.32
CA ASP A 357 -24.34 -3.37 -5.02
C ASP A 357 -22.85 -3.10 -4.79
N MET A 358 -22.00 -3.55 -5.72
CA MET A 358 -20.57 -3.24 -5.77
C MET A 358 -20.21 -2.18 -6.83
N ALA A 359 -21.17 -1.67 -7.60
CA ALA A 359 -20.89 -0.67 -8.62
C ALA A 359 -20.34 0.63 -8.01
N GLY A 360 -19.23 1.14 -8.58
CA GLY A 360 -18.60 2.39 -8.14
C GLY A 360 -17.96 2.38 -6.76
N GLY A 361 -17.99 1.25 -6.03
CA GLY A 361 -17.29 1.09 -4.76
C GLY A 361 -15.79 0.83 -4.94
N ALA A 362 -15.03 0.84 -3.85
CA ALA A 362 -13.59 0.77 -3.86
C ALA A 362 -13.07 -0.59 -3.38
N PHE A 363 -12.22 -1.25 -4.17
CA PHE A 363 -11.36 -2.35 -3.73
C PHE A 363 -10.05 -1.80 -3.16
N ILE A 364 -9.60 -2.35 -2.04
CA ILE A 364 -8.40 -1.90 -1.32
C ILE A 364 -7.56 -3.10 -0.90
N GLY A 365 -6.28 -3.09 -1.30
CA GLY A 365 -5.27 -4.04 -0.83
C GLY A 365 -4.71 -3.60 0.52
N GLN A 366 -4.83 -4.45 1.54
CA GLN A 366 -4.27 -4.23 2.88
C GLN A 366 -3.08 -5.16 3.10
N HIS A 367 -1.88 -4.58 3.08
CA HIS A 367 -0.60 -5.30 3.13
C HIS A 367 -0.35 -5.98 4.48
N GLY A 368 -0.91 -5.43 5.56
CA GLY A 368 -0.88 -6.00 6.88
C GLY A 368 0.11 -5.36 7.85
N SER A 369 -0.26 -5.42 9.13
CA SER A 369 0.45 -4.77 10.23
C SER A 369 1.79 -5.46 10.55
N TRP A 370 2.75 -4.67 11.04
CA TRP A 370 4.00 -5.16 11.60
C TRP A 370 4.10 -4.90 13.12
N ASN A 371 3.24 -4.03 13.65
CA ASN A 371 3.32 -3.44 14.99
C ASN A 371 1.99 -3.50 15.77
N ARG A 372 1.12 -4.48 15.48
CA ARG A 372 -0.21 -4.62 16.10
C ARG A 372 -0.48 -6.04 16.58
N LYS A 373 -1.15 -6.19 17.74
CA LYS A 373 -1.71 -7.44 18.27
C LYS A 373 -3.19 -7.25 18.59
N PRO A 374 -4.08 -8.11 18.03
CA PRO A 374 -3.83 -9.07 16.96
C PRO A 374 -3.42 -8.37 15.67
N ARG A 375 -2.84 -9.11 14.71
CA ARG A 375 -2.49 -8.57 13.40
C ARG A 375 -3.73 -8.05 12.67
N ALA A 376 -3.56 -7.01 11.86
CA ALA A 376 -4.61 -6.41 11.04
C ALA A 376 -4.18 -6.33 9.57
N GLY A 377 -5.13 -6.22 8.64
CA GLY A 377 -4.86 -6.25 7.21
C GLY A 377 -4.67 -7.67 6.70
N TYR A 378 -3.68 -7.90 5.83
CA TYR A 378 -3.43 -9.18 5.15
C TYR A 378 -4.66 -9.68 4.38
N LYS A 379 -5.32 -8.79 3.67
CA LYS A 379 -6.55 -9.07 2.94
C LYS A 379 -6.84 -8.03 1.87
N VAL A 380 -7.79 -8.31 1.03
CA VAL A 380 -8.42 -7.32 0.14
C VAL A 380 -9.82 -7.07 0.65
N ILE A 381 -10.17 -5.80 0.80
CA ILE A 381 -11.51 -5.38 1.20
C ILE A 381 -12.19 -4.60 0.08
N PHE A 382 -13.52 -4.52 0.18
CA PHE A 382 -14.35 -3.68 -0.65
C PHE A 382 -15.15 -2.70 0.24
N VAL A 383 -15.10 -1.42 -0.08
CA VAL A 383 -15.90 -0.38 0.56
C VAL A 383 -17.01 0.04 -0.41
N PRO A 384 -18.30 -0.13 -0.05
CA PRO A 384 -19.41 0.29 -0.89
C PRO A 384 -19.50 1.81 -0.99
N PHE A 385 -19.96 2.30 -2.13
CA PHE A 385 -20.18 3.72 -2.40
C PHE A 385 -21.63 3.96 -2.85
N ALA A 386 -22.16 5.11 -2.46
CA ALA A 386 -23.39 5.67 -3.00
C ALA A 386 -23.18 7.17 -3.19
N ASP A 387 -23.65 7.70 -4.31
CA ASP A 387 -23.52 9.12 -4.66
C ASP A 387 -22.07 9.63 -4.57
N GLY A 388 -21.11 8.79 -4.98
CA GLY A 388 -19.68 9.11 -4.98
C GLY A 388 -19.02 9.17 -3.62
N LYS A 389 -19.65 8.63 -2.56
CA LYS A 389 -19.15 8.60 -1.17
C LYS A 389 -19.24 7.19 -0.57
N PRO A 390 -18.37 6.85 0.38
CA PRO A 390 -18.50 5.60 1.14
C PRO A 390 -19.86 5.51 1.84
N SER A 391 -20.53 4.35 1.73
CA SER A 391 -21.94 4.21 2.14
C SER A 391 -22.22 3.09 3.14
N GLY A 392 -21.21 2.31 3.53
CA GLY A 392 -21.44 1.19 4.44
C GLY A 392 -20.15 0.60 5.01
N PRO A 393 -20.25 -0.49 5.78
CA PRO A 393 -19.09 -1.20 6.31
C PRO A 393 -18.29 -1.88 5.20
N PRO A 394 -16.95 -2.08 5.41
CA PRO A 394 -16.14 -2.80 4.46
C PRO A 394 -16.54 -4.28 4.42
N ARG A 395 -16.36 -4.92 3.26
CA ARG A 395 -16.56 -6.36 3.04
C ARG A 395 -15.23 -6.99 2.68
N ASP A 396 -14.92 -8.15 3.25
CA ASP A 396 -13.73 -8.92 2.87
C ASP A 396 -13.94 -9.56 1.49
N ILE A 397 -12.96 -9.43 0.60
CA ILE A 397 -12.96 -9.98 -0.76
C ILE A 397 -11.98 -11.14 -0.89
N LEU A 398 -10.75 -10.96 -0.42
CA LEU A 398 -9.76 -12.03 -0.31
C LEU A 398 -9.18 -12.05 1.11
N THR A 399 -9.09 -13.23 1.68
CA THR A 399 -8.50 -13.52 3.00
C THR A 399 -7.55 -14.71 2.93
N GLY A 400 -7.00 -15.15 4.07
CA GLY A 400 -6.15 -16.34 4.14
C GLY A 400 -4.69 -16.08 3.76
N PHE A 401 -4.24 -14.83 3.75
CA PHE A 401 -2.85 -14.47 3.51
C PHE A 401 -1.92 -14.74 4.70
N LEU A 402 -2.47 -15.03 5.87
CA LEU A 402 -1.72 -15.57 7.01
C LEU A 402 -1.99 -17.07 7.14
N ASP A 403 -0.97 -17.82 7.52
CA ASP A 403 -1.12 -19.22 7.89
C ASP A 403 -1.58 -19.38 9.36
N ASP A 404 -1.76 -20.62 9.81
CA ASP A 404 -2.23 -20.95 11.17
C ASP A 404 -1.26 -20.53 12.27
N LYS A 405 0.02 -20.27 11.92
CA LYS A 405 1.04 -19.74 12.83
C LYS A 405 1.07 -18.22 12.85
N GLY A 406 0.32 -17.58 11.92
CA GLY A 406 0.32 -16.15 11.70
C GLY A 406 1.45 -15.66 10.82
N ASP A 407 2.16 -16.54 10.10
CA ASP A 407 3.15 -16.16 9.12
C ASP A 407 2.50 -15.79 7.79
N ALA A 408 3.10 -14.86 7.04
CA ALA A 408 2.54 -14.34 5.82
C ALA A 408 2.85 -15.25 4.63
N ARG A 409 1.84 -15.90 4.08
CA ARG A 409 1.91 -16.57 2.76
C ARG A 409 1.99 -15.56 1.63
N GLY A 410 1.37 -14.41 1.84
CA GLY A 410 1.31 -13.30 0.90
C GLY A 410 0.90 -12.00 1.58
N ARG A 411 1.02 -10.89 0.83
CA ARG A 411 0.62 -9.54 1.26
C ARG A 411 0.04 -8.76 0.08
N PRO A 412 -1.27 -8.45 0.10
CA PRO A 412 -1.89 -7.66 -0.97
C PRO A 412 -1.33 -6.23 -1.05
N VAL A 413 -1.03 -5.77 -2.25
CA VAL A 413 -0.54 -4.41 -2.53
C VAL A 413 -1.44 -3.70 -3.54
N GLY A 414 -1.04 -3.67 -4.81
CA GLY A 414 -1.79 -3.05 -5.89
C GLY A 414 -3.04 -3.84 -6.25
N VAL A 415 -4.11 -3.13 -6.53
CA VAL A 415 -5.37 -3.69 -7.02
C VAL A 415 -5.81 -2.96 -8.28
N ARG A 416 -6.36 -3.68 -9.28
CA ARG A 416 -6.84 -3.08 -10.53
C ARG A 416 -7.93 -3.93 -11.16
N ILE A 417 -8.88 -3.31 -11.83
CA ILE A 417 -9.86 -4.02 -12.68
C ILE A 417 -9.21 -4.31 -14.03
N ASP A 418 -9.26 -5.57 -14.47
CA ASP A 418 -8.78 -5.97 -15.80
C ASP A 418 -9.79 -5.61 -16.91
N LYS A 419 -9.39 -5.84 -18.17
CA LYS A 419 -10.25 -5.52 -19.32
C LYS A 419 -11.53 -6.37 -19.39
N GLN A 420 -11.52 -7.58 -18.85
CA GLN A 420 -12.68 -8.46 -18.74
C GLN A 420 -13.56 -8.11 -17.52
N GLY A 421 -13.11 -7.20 -16.66
CA GLY A 421 -13.84 -6.73 -15.49
C GLY A 421 -13.51 -7.48 -14.20
N ALA A 422 -12.55 -8.39 -14.19
CA ALA A 422 -12.10 -9.08 -12.99
C ALA A 422 -11.16 -8.18 -12.16
N LEU A 423 -11.04 -8.48 -10.87
CA LEU A 423 -10.11 -7.79 -9.98
C LEU A 423 -8.76 -8.51 -9.99
N LEU A 424 -7.71 -7.79 -10.35
CA LEU A 424 -6.31 -8.21 -10.20
C LEU A 424 -5.76 -7.70 -8.88
N VAL A 425 -4.97 -8.52 -8.18
CA VAL A 425 -4.34 -8.21 -6.90
C VAL A 425 -2.88 -8.62 -6.94
N ALA A 426 -1.98 -7.66 -6.75
CA ALA A 426 -0.56 -7.94 -6.57
C ALA A 426 -0.29 -8.44 -5.15
N ASP A 427 0.46 -9.52 -5.04
CA ASP A 427 0.91 -10.15 -3.80
C ASP A 427 2.43 -10.20 -3.79
N ASP A 428 3.07 -9.25 -3.11
CA ASP A 428 4.52 -9.06 -3.18
C ASP A 428 5.33 -10.15 -2.48
N VAL A 429 4.83 -10.70 -1.37
CA VAL A 429 5.46 -11.81 -0.65
C VAL A 429 5.12 -13.15 -1.32
N GLY A 430 3.91 -13.28 -1.84
CA GLY A 430 3.49 -14.48 -2.59
C GLY A 430 4.00 -14.54 -4.03
N ASN A 431 4.66 -13.48 -4.53
CA ASN A 431 5.21 -13.38 -5.88
C ASN A 431 4.18 -13.70 -6.98
N THR A 432 2.93 -13.29 -6.76
CA THR A 432 1.78 -13.70 -7.58
C THR A 432 0.85 -12.53 -7.87
N ILE A 433 0.28 -12.50 -9.05
CA ILE A 433 -0.92 -11.70 -9.34
C ILE A 433 -2.12 -12.62 -9.24
N TRP A 434 -3.00 -12.34 -8.30
CA TRP A 434 -4.27 -13.04 -8.13
C TRP A 434 -5.36 -12.39 -8.99
N ARG A 435 -6.25 -13.18 -9.56
CA ARG A 435 -7.41 -12.73 -10.33
C ARG A 435 -8.69 -13.22 -9.68
N VAL A 436 -9.62 -12.29 -9.39
CA VAL A 436 -10.88 -12.54 -8.69
C VAL A 436 -12.04 -12.24 -9.62
N THR A 437 -12.94 -13.20 -9.75
CA THR A 437 -14.18 -13.07 -10.52
C THR A 437 -15.37 -13.50 -9.68
N PRO A 438 -16.57 -12.94 -9.90
CA PRO A 438 -17.80 -13.55 -9.40
C PRO A 438 -18.00 -14.95 -9.98
N ASP A 439 -18.64 -15.84 -9.21
CA ASP A 439 -19.02 -17.15 -9.70
C ASP A 439 -20.03 -17.04 -10.84
N ALA A 440 -19.94 -17.92 -11.84
CA ALA A 440 -20.80 -17.89 -13.03
C ALA A 440 -22.32 -17.92 -12.71
N HIS A 441 -22.70 -18.40 -11.54
CA HIS A 441 -24.09 -18.43 -11.06
C HIS A 441 -24.54 -17.18 -10.30
N ALA A 442 -23.60 -16.31 -9.88
CA ALA A 442 -23.91 -15.06 -9.17
C ALA A 442 -24.21 -13.89 -10.13
N ALA A 443 -23.70 -13.93 -11.34
CA ALA A 443 -23.89 -12.90 -12.38
C ALA A 443 -25.30 -12.92 -13.03
N ALA A 444 -26.13 -13.93 -12.75
CA ALA A 444 -27.45 -14.12 -13.35
C ALA A 444 -28.64 -13.77 -12.41
N ARG A 445 -28.40 -13.09 -11.28
CA ARG A 445 -29.47 -12.69 -10.34
C ARG A 445 -29.57 -11.17 -10.20
#